data_0b755427bc2934a81e10b5a6846e1139
#
_entry.id   0b755427bc2934a81e10b5a6846e1139
#
_cell.length_a   1.000
_cell.length_b   1.000
_cell.length_c   1.000
_cell.angle_alpha   90.00
_cell.angle_beta   90.00
_cell.angle_gamma   90.00
#
_symmetry.space_group_name_H-M   'P 1'
#
loop_
_entity.id
_entity.type
_entity.pdbx_description
1 polymer ?
#
loop_
_entity_poly.entity_id
_entity_poly.type
_entity_poly.pdbx_seq_one_letter_code
_entity_poly.pdbx_strand_id
1 'polypeptide(L)'
;MRSVHKLSVALAAAATLLLAACSGSGGGDASANGPVTLTWWHNRTTEPMKTIWQQIADDFHKTHQDVSFTIEPLQNEQFQTKVPLALQGNTPPDIFQQWGGGSLVSQLSSGKLADITEASKSWIGPLGQAATGWQSGGKQYGVPYQMHAVGFWYRKDLFATAGVTSPPTTLDELNAAVAKLKTANLVPIAVGGKDRWPDAFYYNYFAIRQCSVDSLKTAVEKKDFADPCFTKAGENLKAFLDTKPFQDGFVGTPAQQGAGSSAGMLATGKAAMELQGDWNPDVMQSLTEDKDLDSKIGWFPFPAVPGGQGDPKAVLGGGDGFSCTTRAAKACADFLGHLVGEEVQKKLAATGSGLPVHPAAVASLKTETHKQIAEYVSKSPHLQFYFDIAMPTNVGQALNDAIANFFAGQGDPSTIVGSVSKAAAGNK
;
A
#
# COMPACT_ATOMS: atom_id res chain seq x y z
N MET A 1 -7.52 -76.24 -1.65
CA MET A 1 -8.82 -76.85 -1.98
C MET A 1 -9.62 -75.84 -2.77
N ARG A 2 -9.75 -76.12 -4.05
CA ARG A 2 -11.00 -76.13 -4.85
C ARG A 2 -11.77 -74.83 -4.89
N SER A 3 -12.15 -74.23 -6.03
CA SER A 3 -12.37 -74.65 -7.42
C SER A 3 -13.05 -73.44 -8.11
N VAL A 4 -12.51 -72.82 -9.16
CA VAL A 4 -12.87 -72.90 -10.56
C VAL A 4 -14.39 -72.79 -10.90
N HIS A 5 -14.74 -71.80 -11.73
CA HIS A 5 -15.44 -71.86 -13.04
C HIS A 5 -15.80 -70.41 -13.45
N LYS A 6 -15.27 -69.82 -14.48
CA LYS A 6 -15.48 -69.89 -15.96
C LYS A 6 -16.95 -69.82 -16.39
N LEU A 7 -17.26 -68.78 -17.15
CA LEU A 7 -17.95 -68.78 -18.50
C LEU A 7 -18.25 -67.30 -18.86
N SER A 8 -17.69 -66.70 -19.77
CA SER A 8 -17.60 -66.65 -21.23
C SER A 8 -18.92 -66.30 -21.95
N VAL A 9 -18.75 -65.52 -23.03
CA VAL A 9 -19.58 -65.24 -24.22
C VAL A 9 -20.29 -63.88 -24.17
N ALA A 10 -19.83 -62.83 -24.78
CA ALA A 10 -19.72 -62.39 -26.18
C ALA A 10 -21.10 -62.07 -26.82
N LEU A 11 -21.30 -60.80 -27.21
CA LEU A 11 -21.78 -60.48 -28.55
C LEU A 11 -21.44 -59.02 -28.93
N ALA A 12 -20.92 -58.89 -30.10
CA ALA A 12 -20.51 -57.69 -30.81
C ALA A 12 -21.66 -57.09 -31.62
N ALA A 13 -21.56 -55.79 -31.89
CA ALA A 13 -21.86 -55.11 -33.18
C ALA A 13 -21.96 -53.60 -32.89
N ALA A 14 -21.07 -52.80 -33.32
CA ALA A 14 -20.87 -52.15 -34.60
C ALA A 14 -21.79 -50.92 -34.80
N ALA A 15 -21.17 -49.72 -34.79
CA ALA A 15 -21.47 -48.60 -35.71
C ALA A 15 -20.37 -47.54 -35.54
N THR A 16 -19.38 -47.58 -36.32
CA THR A 16 -18.86 -46.73 -37.40
C THR A 16 -19.01 -45.21 -37.25
N LEU A 17 -17.81 -44.56 -37.09
CA LEU A 17 -17.27 -43.42 -37.84
C LEU A 17 -18.14 -42.17 -38.05
N LEU A 18 -17.62 -41.07 -37.49
CA LEU A 18 -17.38 -39.81 -38.22
C LEU A 18 -16.21 -39.06 -37.64
N LEU A 19 -15.02 -39.30 -38.17
CA LEU A 19 -13.87 -38.37 -38.10
C LEU A 19 -14.18 -37.27 -39.13
N ALA A 20 -14.31 -36.03 -38.60
CA ALA A 20 -14.15 -34.84 -39.41
C ALA A 20 -12.97 -34.07 -38.85
N ALA A 21 -11.83 -34.25 -39.47
CA ALA A 21 -10.68 -33.38 -39.36
C ALA A 21 -11.03 -32.03 -39.99
N CYS A 22 -10.89 -30.95 -39.22
CA CYS A 22 -10.65 -29.62 -39.76
C CYS A 22 -9.40 -29.06 -39.08
N SER A 23 -8.30 -29.23 -39.77
CA SER A 23 -7.12 -28.39 -39.61
C SER A 23 -7.47 -27.00 -40.13
N GLY A 24 -7.45 -26.03 -39.23
CA GLY A 24 -7.55 -24.61 -39.51
C GLY A 24 -6.60 -23.87 -38.59
N SER A 25 -5.38 -23.66 -39.08
CA SER A 25 -4.48 -22.64 -38.52
C SER A 25 -5.09 -21.26 -38.77
N GLY A 26 -5.52 -20.61 -37.74
CA GLY A 26 -5.93 -19.21 -37.75
C GLY A 26 -5.83 -18.67 -36.35
N GLY A 27 -4.73 -17.91 -36.06
CA GLY A 27 -4.69 -17.06 -34.92
C GLY A 27 -5.77 -16.01 -35.02
N GLY A 28 -6.83 -16.19 -34.23
CA GLY A 28 -7.89 -15.21 -34.04
C GLY A 28 -8.12 -15.07 -32.56
N ASP A 29 -8.03 -13.84 -32.11
CA ASP A 29 -8.48 -13.44 -30.77
C ASP A 29 -9.88 -14.01 -30.55
N ALA A 30 -9.95 -15.01 -29.69
CA ALA A 30 -11.23 -15.48 -29.18
C ALA A 30 -11.77 -14.41 -28.23
N SER A 31 -12.61 -13.52 -28.74
CA SER A 31 -13.58 -12.80 -27.91
C SER A 31 -14.43 -13.86 -27.23
N ALA A 32 -14.05 -14.22 -26.01
CA ALA A 32 -14.86 -15.09 -25.17
C ALA A 32 -16.09 -14.30 -24.71
N ASN A 33 -17.18 -14.35 -25.52
CA ASN A 33 -18.48 -13.81 -25.15
C ASN A 33 -19.22 -14.75 -24.19
N GLY A 34 -18.58 -15.16 -23.13
CA GLY A 34 -19.19 -16.00 -22.08
C GLY A 34 -19.03 -15.38 -20.71
N PRO A 35 -19.81 -15.84 -19.71
CA PRO A 35 -19.68 -15.38 -18.34
C PRO A 35 -18.25 -15.58 -17.84
N VAL A 36 -17.70 -14.55 -17.18
CA VAL A 36 -16.35 -14.57 -16.59
C VAL A 36 -16.43 -14.37 -15.09
N THR A 37 -15.69 -15.17 -14.33
CA THR A 37 -15.48 -14.94 -12.89
C THR A 37 -14.08 -14.37 -12.70
N LEU A 38 -14.01 -13.14 -12.17
CA LEU A 38 -12.78 -12.45 -11.84
C LEU A 38 -12.35 -12.81 -10.41
N THR A 39 -11.14 -13.32 -10.26
CA THR A 39 -10.50 -13.47 -8.96
C THR A 39 -9.86 -12.14 -8.56
N TRP A 40 -10.25 -11.60 -7.40
CA TRP A 40 -9.81 -10.30 -6.94
C TRP A 40 -9.15 -10.38 -5.57
N TRP A 41 -7.84 -10.09 -5.52
CA TRP A 41 -7.04 -10.06 -4.30
C TRP A 41 -6.77 -8.63 -3.86
N HIS A 42 -7.08 -8.32 -2.60
CA HIS A 42 -6.85 -7.01 -1.99
C HIS A 42 -6.42 -7.11 -0.52
N ASN A 43 -5.91 -6.01 0.05
CA ASN A 43 -5.39 -5.99 1.42
C ASN A 43 -6.35 -5.42 2.48
N ARG A 44 -7.59 -5.11 2.12
CA ARG A 44 -8.60 -4.59 3.06
C ARG A 44 -9.32 -5.75 3.75
N THR A 45 -8.85 -6.13 4.94
CA THR A 45 -9.30 -7.34 5.67
C THR A 45 -10.28 -7.05 6.78
N THR A 46 -10.52 -5.76 7.11
CA THR A 46 -11.40 -5.29 8.19
C THR A 46 -12.64 -4.60 7.66
N GLU A 47 -13.68 -4.54 8.50
CA GLU A 47 -14.85 -3.73 8.23
C GLU A 47 -14.55 -2.21 8.49
N PRO A 48 -15.19 -1.29 7.78
CA PRO A 48 -16.27 -1.50 6.80
C PRO A 48 -15.78 -1.85 5.39
N MET A 49 -14.47 -1.74 5.11
CA MET A 49 -13.92 -1.86 3.76
C MET A 49 -14.18 -3.22 3.12
N LYS A 50 -14.15 -4.31 3.89
CA LYS A 50 -14.46 -5.65 3.37
C LYS A 50 -15.87 -5.73 2.78
N THR A 51 -16.87 -5.20 3.49
CA THR A 51 -18.26 -5.14 3.02
C THR A 51 -18.40 -4.20 1.82
N ILE A 52 -17.72 -3.06 1.82
CA ILE A 52 -17.76 -2.07 0.72
C ILE A 52 -17.19 -2.65 -0.57
N TRP A 53 -16.10 -3.41 -0.53
CA TRP A 53 -15.56 -4.09 -1.71
C TRP A 53 -16.55 -5.08 -2.31
N GLN A 54 -17.23 -5.86 -1.48
CA GLN A 54 -18.28 -6.75 -1.96
C GLN A 54 -19.43 -5.96 -2.62
N GLN A 55 -19.88 -4.87 -2.01
CA GLN A 55 -20.94 -4.02 -2.57
C GLN A 55 -20.55 -3.40 -3.91
N ILE A 56 -19.28 -2.97 -4.08
CA ILE A 56 -18.79 -2.42 -5.34
C ILE A 56 -18.79 -3.50 -6.44
N ALA A 57 -18.38 -4.73 -6.12
CA ALA A 57 -18.44 -5.86 -7.04
C ALA A 57 -19.89 -6.20 -7.43
N ASP A 58 -20.80 -6.22 -6.44
CA ASP A 58 -22.22 -6.49 -6.67
C ASP A 58 -22.89 -5.38 -7.52
N ASP A 59 -22.53 -4.11 -7.28
CA ASP A 59 -23.03 -2.97 -8.06
C ASP A 59 -22.54 -3.05 -9.53
N PHE A 60 -21.29 -3.43 -9.75
CA PHE A 60 -20.77 -3.67 -11.10
C PHE A 60 -21.49 -4.81 -11.80
N HIS A 61 -21.72 -5.94 -11.10
CA HIS A 61 -22.43 -7.10 -11.64
C HIS A 61 -23.86 -6.77 -12.12
N LYS A 62 -24.57 -5.83 -11.49
CA LYS A 62 -25.93 -5.41 -11.91
C LYS A 62 -25.98 -4.89 -13.35
N THR A 63 -24.91 -4.24 -13.80
CA THR A 63 -24.79 -3.67 -15.16
C THR A 63 -23.96 -4.55 -16.11
N HIS A 64 -23.21 -5.51 -15.57
CA HIS A 64 -22.34 -6.45 -16.29
C HIS A 64 -22.63 -7.87 -15.80
N GLN A 65 -23.83 -8.39 -16.15
CA GLN A 65 -24.33 -9.66 -15.63
C GLN A 65 -23.51 -10.88 -16.04
N ASP A 66 -22.68 -10.75 -17.06
CA ASP A 66 -21.70 -11.72 -17.51
C ASP A 66 -20.40 -11.73 -16.67
N VAL A 67 -20.20 -10.78 -15.75
CA VAL A 67 -19.03 -10.70 -14.87
C VAL A 67 -19.42 -10.97 -13.43
N SER A 68 -18.75 -11.92 -12.78
CA SER A 68 -18.87 -12.22 -11.34
C SER A 68 -17.50 -12.16 -10.68
N PHE A 69 -17.45 -12.20 -9.33
CA PHE A 69 -16.23 -12.04 -8.57
C PHE A 69 -16.03 -13.15 -7.53
N THR A 70 -14.78 -13.57 -7.38
CA THR A 70 -14.28 -14.30 -6.20
C THR A 70 -13.29 -13.39 -5.49
N ILE A 71 -13.68 -12.85 -4.35
CA ILE A 71 -12.89 -11.85 -3.61
C ILE A 71 -12.11 -12.53 -2.50
N GLU A 72 -10.80 -12.32 -2.45
CA GLU A 72 -9.89 -12.85 -1.44
C GLU A 72 -9.16 -11.70 -0.73
N PRO A 73 -9.57 -11.30 0.48
CA PRO A 73 -8.83 -10.37 1.31
C PRO A 73 -7.64 -11.06 1.96
N LEU A 74 -6.45 -10.45 1.85
CA LEU A 74 -5.19 -10.95 2.39
C LEU A 74 -4.55 -9.87 3.26
N GLN A 75 -3.95 -10.26 4.40
CA GLN A 75 -3.14 -9.33 5.18
C GLN A 75 -1.96 -8.79 4.34
N ASN A 76 -1.57 -7.55 4.61
CA ASN A 76 -0.57 -6.84 3.80
C ASN A 76 0.73 -7.63 3.62
N GLU A 77 1.25 -8.23 4.68
CA GLU A 77 2.49 -9.01 4.68
C GLU A 77 2.35 -10.31 3.86
N GLN A 78 1.19 -10.96 3.96
CA GLN A 78 0.85 -12.14 3.16
C GLN A 78 0.73 -11.77 1.68
N PHE A 79 0.12 -10.62 1.40
CA PHE A 79 -0.07 -10.12 0.06
C PHE A 79 1.26 -9.88 -0.66
N GLN A 80 2.21 -9.20 0.01
CA GLN A 80 3.54 -8.92 -0.54
C GLN A 80 4.33 -10.20 -0.89
N THR A 81 4.07 -11.31 -0.22
CA THR A 81 4.70 -12.60 -0.52
C THR A 81 3.93 -13.38 -1.59
N LYS A 82 2.60 -13.42 -1.49
CA LYS A 82 1.73 -14.28 -2.32
C LYS A 82 1.64 -13.81 -3.77
N VAL A 83 1.56 -12.48 -4.00
CA VAL A 83 1.40 -11.94 -5.37
C VAL A 83 2.60 -12.22 -6.27
N PRO A 84 3.87 -11.96 -5.87
CA PRO A 84 5.01 -12.30 -6.70
C PRO A 84 5.07 -13.79 -7.05
N LEU A 85 4.75 -14.69 -6.10
CA LEU A 85 4.70 -16.13 -6.35
C LEU A 85 3.58 -16.50 -7.34
N ALA A 86 2.39 -15.93 -7.20
CA ALA A 86 1.26 -16.19 -8.09
C ALA A 86 1.55 -15.69 -9.52
N LEU A 87 2.20 -14.54 -9.68
CA LEU A 87 2.61 -14.00 -10.98
C LEU A 87 3.68 -14.87 -11.67
N GLN A 88 4.50 -15.60 -10.92
CA GLN A 88 5.43 -16.60 -11.47
C GLN A 88 4.72 -17.92 -11.83
N GLY A 89 3.57 -18.20 -11.21
CA GLY A 89 2.77 -19.39 -11.43
C GLY A 89 1.86 -19.30 -12.66
N ASN A 90 1.00 -20.31 -12.81
CA ASN A 90 0.08 -20.43 -13.96
C ASN A 90 -1.31 -19.86 -13.68
N THR A 91 -1.65 -19.58 -12.43
CA THR A 91 -2.99 -19.15 -11.99
C THR A 91 -2.93 -17.91 -11.10
N PRO A 92 -2.38 -16.78 -11.61
CA PRO A 92 -2.45 -15.53 -10.86
C PRO A 92 -3.89 -15.03 -10.75
N PRO A 93 -4.23 -14.18 -9.77
CA PRO A 93 -5.53 -13.52 -9.71
C PRO A 93 -5.73 -12.63 -10.95
N ASP A 94 -6.99 -12.35 -11.31
CA ASP A 94 -7.30 -11.45 -12.42
C ASP A 94 -7.09 -10.00 -12.06
N ILE A 95 -7.41 -9.66 -10.82
CA ILE A 95 -7.27 -8.33 -10.22
C ILE A 95 -6.46 -8.48 -8.93
N PHE A 96 -5.44 -7.68 -8.75
CA PHE A 96 -4.66 -7.68 -7.52
C PHE A 96 -4.19 -6.29 -7.13
N GLN A 97 -4.09 -6.07 -5.81
CA GLN A 97 -3.54 -4.85 -5.22
C GLN A 97 -2.15 -4.53 -5.79
N GLN A 98 -1.97 -3.28 -6.17
CA GLN A 98 -0.72 -2.79 -6.75
C GLN A 98 -0.45 -1.36 -6.29
N TRP A 99 0.79 -1.09 -5.84
CA TRP A 99 1.19 0.20 -5.29
C TRP A 99 1.92 1.11 -6.29
N GLY A 100 2.06 0.66 -7.55
CA GLY A 100 2.76 1.43 -8.58
C GLY A 100 4.30 1.40 -8.46
N GLY A 101 4.95 2.36 -9.09
CA GLY A 101 6.38 2.59 -8.99
C GLY A 101 7.27 1.42 -9.44
N GLY A 102 8.39 1.24 -8.77
CA GLY A 102 9.36 0.18 -9.06
C GLY A 102 8.83 -1.22 -8.76
N SER A 103 7.88 -1.36 -7.82
CA SER A 103 7.18 -2.61 -7.57
C SER A 103 6.37 -3.07 -8.79
N LEU A 104 5.65 -2.17 -9.44
CA LEU A 104 4.98 -2.46 -10.71
C LEU A 104 5.98 -2.92 -11.77
N VAL A 105 7.07 -2.16 -11.95
CA VAL A 105 8.11 -2.49 -12.94
C VAL A 105 8.69 -3.88 -12.69
N SER A 106 8.92 -4.24 -11.44
CA SER A 106 9.41 -5.59 -11.07
C SER A 106 8.41 -6.69 -11.46
N GLN A 107 7.11 -6.46 -11.28
CA GLN A 107 6.07 -7.43 -11.59
C GLN A 107 5.84 -7.57 -13.10
N LEU A 108 6.14 -6.54 -13.91
CA LEU A 108 6.06 -6.61 -15.37
C LEU A 108 6.97 -7.68 -15.97
N SER A 109 8.08 -8.02 -15.30
CA SER A 109 9.00 -9.08 -15.73
C SER A 109 8.33 -10.47 -15.80
N SER A 110 7.22 -10.67 -15.10
CA SER A 110 6.41 -11.90 -15.18
C SER A 110 5.70 -12.10 -16.51
N GLY A 111 5.53 -11.03 -17.31
CA GLY A 111 4.72 -11.05 -18.55
C GLY A 111 3.23 -11.28 -18.32
N LYS A 112 2.74 -11.24 -17.07
CA LYS A 112 1.35 -11.53 -16.71
C LYS A 112 0.46 -10.30 -16.56
N LEU A 113 1.04 -9.10 -16.44
CA LEU A 113 0.26 -7.86 -16.30
C LEU A 113 -0.31 -7.44 -17.65
N ALA A 114 -1.58 -7.06 -17.65
CA ALA A 114 -2.27 -6.56 -18.83
C ALA A 114 -1.90 -5.09 -19.10
N ASP A 115 -1.61 -4.78 -20.35
CA ASP A 115 -1.61 -3.41 -20.86
C ASP A 115 -3.06 -2.95 -21.03
N ILE A 116 -3.51 -2.02 -20.19
CA ILE A 116 -4.87 -1.48 -20.21
C ILE A 116 -4.92 -0.06 -20.82
N THR A 117 -3.87 0.36 -21.52
CA THR A 117 -3.75 1.72 -22.10
C THR A 117 -4.97 2.08 -22.92
N GLU A 118 -5.34 1.23 -23.89
CA GLU A 118 -6.48 1.49 -24.78
C GLU A 118 -7.81 1.42 -24.04
N ALA A 119 -7.97 0.41 -23.18
CA ALA A 119 -9.20 0.20 -22.41
C ALA A 119 -9.49 1.32 -21.38
N SER A 120 -8.44 1.97 -20.89
CA SER A 120 -8.58 3.02 -19.88
C SER A 120 -8.78 4.43 -20.45
N LYS A 121 -8.56 4.67 -21.73
CA LYS A 121 -8.60 6.02 -22.35
C LYS A 121 -9.85 6.82 -22.07
N SER A 122 -11.01 6.18 -22.01
CA SER A 122 -12.30 6.83 -21.83
C SER A 122 -12.57 7.31 -20.40
N TRP A 123 -11.87 6.75 -19.40
CA TRP A 123 -12.17 6.99 -17.99
C TRP A 123 -10.97 7.39 -17.11
N ILE A 124 -9.73 7.25 -17.60
CA ILE A 124 -8.54 7.53 -16.79
C ILE A 124 -8.24 9.04 -16.63
N GLY A 125 -8.73 9.88 -17.54
CA GLY A 125 -8.41 11.31 -17.58
C GLY A 125 -8.59 12.06 -16.27
N PRO A 126 -9.71 11.91 -15.52
CA PRO A 126 -9.92 12.56 -14.24
C PRO A 126 -8.87 12.28 -13.16
N LEU A 127 -8.16 11.15 -13.23
CA LEU A 127 -7.14 10.77 -12.26
C LEU A 127 -5.84 11.61 -12.40
N GLY A 128 -5.61 12.20 -13.57
CA GLY A 128 -4.46 13.06 -13.82
C GLY A 128 -3.12 12.44 -13.40
N GLN A 129 -2.34 13.17 -12.62
CA GLN A 129 -1.01 12.73 -12.15
C GLN A 129 -1.06 11.50 -11.23
N ALA A 130 -2.16 11.24 -10.55
CA ALA A 130 -2.26 10.07 -9.68
C ALA A 130 -2.08 8.75 -10.45
N ALA A 131 -2.53 8.67 -11.71
CA ALA A 131 -2.41 7.48 -12.53
C ALA A 131 -0.98 7.18 -13.00
N THR A 132 -0.06 8.17 -13.00
CA THR A 132 1.28 8.02 -13.58
C THR A 132 2.15 7.00 -12.85
N GLY A 133 1.93 6.80 -11.55
CA GLY A 133 2.63 5.76 -10.77
C GLY A 133 2.39 4.33 -11.25
N TRP A 134 1.32 4.10 -12.03
CA TRP A 134 0.97 2.78 -12.59
C TRP A 134 1.29 2.64 -14.08
N GLN A 135 2.20 3.49 -14.56
CA GLN A 135 2.70 3.46 -15.94
C GLN A 135 4.12 2.91 -16.03
N SER A 136 4.42 2.27 -17.16
CA SER A 136 5.78 1.88 -17.52
C SER A 136 5.91 1.88 -19.04
N GLY A 137 7.00 2.46 -19.57
CA GLY A 137 7.24 2.53 -21.00
C GLY A 137 6.12 3.21 -21.81
N GLY A 138 5.43 4.20 -21.23
CA GLY A 138 4.30 4.90 -21.83
C GLY A 138 2.98 4.12 -21.87
N LYS A 139 2.90 2.97 -21.20
CA LYS A 139 1.74 2.10 -21.12
C LYS A 139 1.16 2.07 -19.71
N GLN A 140 -0.17 1.91 -19.61
CA GLN A 140 -0.90 1.81 -18.35
C GLN A 140 -1.09 0.34 -17.95
N TYR A 141 -0.67 -0.03 -16.73
CA TYR A 141 -0.73 -1.41 -16.22
C TYR A 141 -1.58 -1.57 -14.96
N GLY A 142 -2.17 -0.52 -14.50
CA GLY A 142 -3.05 -0.48 -13.34
C GLY A 142 -3.52 0.93 -13.07
N VAL A 143 -4.29 1.13 -12.00
CA VAL A 143 -4.75 2.46 -11.60
C VAL A 143 -4.82 2.57 -10.08
N PRO A 144 -4.55 3.74 -9.51
CA PRO A 144 -4.84 3.98 -8.10
C PRO A 144 -6.36 4.09 -7.89
N TYR A 145 -6.83 3.63 -6.74
CA TYR A 145 -8.19 3.93 -6.28
C TYR A 145 -8.19 4.88 -5.08
N GLN A 146 -7.04 5.02 -4.40
CA GLN A 146 -6.79 5.99 -3.34
C GLN A 146 -5.34 6.45 -3.37
N MET A 147 -5.11 7.69 -2.94
CA MET A 147 -3.78 8.21 -2.59
C MET A 147 -3.67 8.31 -1.08
N HIS A 148 -2.45 8.29 -0.58
CA HIS A 148 -2.16 8.28 0.84
C HIS A 148 -1.07 9.28 1.19
N ALA A 149 -1.19 9.84 2.39
CA ALA A 149 -0.18 10.70 3.01
C ALA A 149 0.13 10.21 4.42
N VAL A 150 1.42 10.13 4.74
CA VAL A 150 1.90 9.77 6.08
C VAL A 150 2.08 11.03 6.92
N GLY A 151 1.68 10.96 8.18
CA GLY A 151 1.90 11.98 9.18
C GLY A 151 1.68 11.42 10.58
N PHE A 152 1.87 12.25 11.58
CA PHE A 152 1.62 11.83 12.95
C PHE A 152 0.14 11.91 13.29
N TRP A 153 -0.45 10.77 13.63
CA TRP A 153 -1.72 10.70 14.34
C TRP A 153 -1.44 10.83 15.84
N TYR A 154 -2.27 11.58 16.56
CA TYR A 154 -2.06 11.80 17.99
C TYR A 154 -3.37 11.85 18.77
N ARG A 155 -3.29 11.50 20.05
CA ARG A 155 -4.38 11.61 21.03
C ARG A 155 -4.38 12.99 21.66
N LYS A 156 -5.43 13.77 21.39
CA LYS A 156 -5.63 15.12 21.93
C LYS A 156 -5.70 15.14 23.46
N ASP A 157 -6.37 14.15 24.04
CA ASP A 157 -6.53 13.99 25.48
C ASP A 157 -5.20 13.67 26.18
N LEU A 158 -4.34 12.82 25.59
CA LEU A 158 -3.02 12.52 26.15
C LEU A 158 -2.03 13.68 25.99
N PHE A 159 -2.11 14.44 24.90
CA PHE A 159 -1.36 15.68 24.73
C PHE A 159 -1.73 16.69 25.81
N ALA A 160 -3.03 16.88 26.07
CA ALA A 160 -3.50 17.77 27.12
C ALA A 160 -3.01 17.31 28.50
N THR A 161 -3.08 16.00 28.81
CA THR A 161 -2.58 15.42 30.08
C THR A 161 -1.09 15.69 30.29
N ALA A 162 -0.29 15.63 29.22
CA ALA A 162 1.18 15.88 29.28
C ALA A 162 1.54 17.36 29.17
N GLY A 163 0.59 18.28 29.01
CA GLY A 163 0.85 19.70 28.83
C GLY A 163 1.51 20.03 27.47
N VAL A 164 1.22 19.23 26.45
CA VAL A 164 1.56 19.52 25.04
C VAL A 164 0.42 20.33 24.45
N THR A 165 0.60 21.63 24.28
CA THR A 165 -0.46 22.58 23.95
C THR A 165 -0.75 22.69 22.46
N SER A 166 0.17 22.25 21.60
CA SER A 166 0.04 22.27 20.13
C SER A 166 0.82 21.13 19.50
N PRO A 167 0.39 20.65 18.32
CA PRO A 167 1.17 19.69 17.55
C PRO A 167 2.56 20.24 17.19
N PRO A 168 3.62 19.40 17.27
CA PRO A 168 4.98 19.80 16.92
C PRO A 168 5.13 20.18 15.44
N THR A 169 5.86 21.24 15.14
CA THR A 169 6.18 21.70 13.79
C THR A 169 7.67 21.53 13.44
N THR A 170 8.51 21.38 14.45
CA THR A 170 9.95 21.13 14.34
C THR A 170 10.34 19.84 15.06
N LEU A 171 11.49 19.27 14.70
CA LEU A 171 12.02 18.07 15.37
C LEU A 171 12.30 18.33 16.86
N ASP A 172 12.76 19.54 17.20
CA ASP A 172 13.02 19.93 18.59
C ASP A 172 11.71 19.97 19.40
N GLU A 173 10.62 20.49 18.81
CA GLU A 173 9.30 20.47 19.45
C GLU A 173 8.76 19.04 19.60
N LEU A 174 9.00 18.14 18.60
CA LEU A 174 8.64 16.73 18.73
C LEU A 174 9.41 16.05 19.88
N ASN A 175 10.72 16.29 19.97
CA ASN A 175 11.55 15.77 21.07
C ASN A 175 11.08 16.31 22.42
N ALA A 176 10.70 17.59 22.50
CA ALA A 176 10.14 18.17 23.71
C ALA A 176 8.79 17.55 24.10
N ALA A 177 7.93 17.28 23.11
CA ALA A 177 6.66 16.57 23.33
C ALA A 177 6.89 15.13 23.83
N VAL A 178 7.84 14.40 23.23
CA VAL A 178 8.26 13.07 23.71
C VAL A 178 8.70 13.13 25.18
N ALA A 179 9.54 14.10 25.55
CA ALA A 179 10.00 14.25 26.93
C ALA A 179 8.85 14.55 27.91
N LYS A 180 7.90 15.42 27.54
CA LYS A 180 6.72 15.74 28.37
C LYS A 180 5.82 14.51 28.55
N LEU A 181 5.56 13.75 27.49
CA LEU A 181 4.77 12.52 27.56
C LEU A 181 5.41 11.48 28.47
N LYS A 182 6.73 11.29 28.38
CA LYS A 182 7.48 10.40 29.30
C LYS A 182 7.38 10.86 30.76
N THR A 183 7.50 12.16 31.00
CA THR A 183 7.35 12.73 32.37
C THR A 183 5.94 12.48 32.93
N ALA A 184 4.93 12.45 32.07
CA ALA A 184 3.54 12.09 32.42
C ALA A 184 3.32 10.57 32.52
N ASN A 185 4.35 9.73 32.43
CA ASN A 185 4.29 8.27 32.41
C ASN A 185 3.42 7.71 31.24
N LEU A 186 3.39 8.40 30.11
CA LEU A 186 2.71 7.97 28.89
C LEU A 186 3.73 7.46 27.88
N VAL A 187 3.33 6.47 27.07
CA VAL A 187 4.09 6.05 25.90
C VAL A 187 4.01 7.14 24.83
N PRO A 188 5.14 7.77 24.43
CA PRO A 188 5.08 8.90 23.51
C PRO A 188 4.60 8.48 22.11
N ILE A 189 5.22 7.45 21.53
CA ILE A 189 4.96 7.03 20.15
C ILE A 189 4.86 5.51 20.12
N ALA A 190 3.81 4.99 19.45
CA ALA A 190 3.76 3.59 19.06
C ALA A 190 4.33 3.40 17.67
N VAL A 191 5.08 2.31 17.46
CA VAL A 191 5.56 1.89 16.14
C VAL A 191 5.46 0.38 15.97
N GLY A 192 5.03 -0.05 14.79
CA GLY A 192 4.84 -1.45 14.42
C GLY A 192 6.08 -2.07 13.78
N GLY A 193 7.21 -2.13 14.52
CA GLY A 193 8.51 -2.53 13.99
C GLY A 193 8.59 -3.96 13.47
N LYS A 194 7.68 -4.86 13.90
CA LYS A 194 7.59 -6.22 13.37
C LYS A 194 7.37 -6.24 11.85
N ASP A 195 6.60 -5.29 11.34
CA ASP A 195 6.19 -5.26 9.94
C ASP A 195 7.17 -4.47 9.05
N ARG A 196 8.19 -3.83 9.65
CA ARG A 196 9.34 -3.12 9.04
C ARG A 196 8.98 -1.83 8.28
N TRP A 197 7.92 -1.84 7.48
CA TRP A 197 7.52 -0.66 6.70
C TRP A 197 7.15 0.57 7.56
N PRO A 198 6.61 0.45 8.80
CA PRO A 198 6.41 1.63 9.65
C PRO A 198 7.73 2.27 10.10
N ASP A 199 8.77 1.46 10.33
CA ASP A 199 10.12 1.95 10.65
C ASP A 199 10.68 2.76 9.48
N ALA A 200 10.44 2.29 8.24
CA ALA A 200 10.92 2.96 7.04
C ALA A 200 10.31 4.36 6.86
N PHE A 201 9.11 4.64 7.35
CA PHE A 201 8.51 5.98 7.28
C PHE A 201 9.37 7.03 7.98
N TYR A 202 10.00 6.69 9.09
CA TYR A 202 10.89 7.60 9.81
C TYR A 202 12.13 7.92 8.98
N TYR A 203 12.85 6.91 8.48
CA TYR A 203 14.02 7.13 7.65
C TYR A 203 13.65 7.91 6.38
N ASN A 204 12.54 7.54 5.72
CA ASN A 204 12.06 8.20 4.52
C ASN A 204 11.81 9.70 4.78
N TYR A 205 11.17 10.03 5.90
CA TYR A 205 10.95 11.44 6.25
C TYR A 205 12.23 12.18 6.59
N PHE A 206 13.15 11.56 7.31
CA PHE A 206 14.47 12.19 7.54
C PHE A 206 15.19 12.42 6.21
N ALA A 207 15.11 11.50 5.25
CA ALA A 207 15.67 11.69 3.91
C ALA A 207 14.96 12.82 3.14
N ILE A 208 13.62 12.88 3.16
CA ILE A 208 12.83 13.95 2.51
C ILE A 208 13.16 15.32 3.10
N ARG A 209 13.46 15.42 4.39
CA ARG A 209 13.84 16.67 5.06
C ARG A 209 15.29 17.03 4.80
N GLN A 210 16.17 16.05 4.66
CA GLN A 210 17.62 16.26 4.55
C GLN A 210 18.07 16.46 3.10
N CYS A 211 17.49 15.74 2.14
CA CYS A 211 17.90 15.73 0.74
C CYS A 211 17.11 16.73 -0.11
N SER A 212 17.73 17.25 -1.17
CA SER A 212 17.02 17.99 -2.21
C SER A 212 16.08 17.07 -2.99
N VAL A 213 15.05 17.62 -3.64
CA VAL A 213 14.15 16.86 -4.51
C VAL A 213 14.92 16.16 -5.65
N ASP A 214 15.95 16.81 -6.19
CA ASP A 214 16.77 16.21 -7.26
C ASP A 214 17.60 15.02 -6.75
N SER A 215 18.16 15.10 -5.53
CA SER A 215 18.83 13.97 -4.89
C SER A 215 17.86 12.80 -4.65
N LEU A 216 16.62 13.07 -4.20
CA LEU A 216 15.60 12.05 -3.99
C LEU A 216 15.23 11.35 -5.31
N LYS A 217 14.97 12.11 -6.38
CA LYS A 217 14.65 11.57 -7.71
C LYS A 217 15.81 10.74 -8.26
N THR A 218 17.03 11.29 -8.21
CA THR A 218 18.25 10.60 -8.69
C THR A 218 18.45 9.28 -7.94
N ALA A 219 18.22 9.27 -6.63
CA ALA A 219 18.38 8.06 -5.82
C ALA A 219 17.41 6.95 -6.23
N VAL A 220 16.14 7.28 -6.51
CA VAL A 220 15.15 6.32 -6.99
C VAL A 220 15.50 5.82 -8.40
N GLU A 221 15.84 6.72 -9.32
CA GLU A 221 16.18 6.39 -10.70
C GLU A 221 17.42 5.49 -10.79
N LYS A 222 18.48 5.85 -10.08
CA LYS A 222 19.76 5.11 -10.07
C LYS A 222 19.77 3.93 -9.10
N LYS A 223 18.76 3.81 -8.19
CA LYS A 223 18.72 2.82 -7.12
C LYS A 223 19.98 2.90 -6.24
N ASP A 224 20.34 4.13 -5.88
CA ASP A 224 21.58 4.42 -5.16
C ASP A 224 21.42 5.61 -4.22
N PHE A 225 21.81 5.41 -2.95
CA PHE A 225 21.78 6.41 -1.89
C PHE A 225 23.18 7.00 -1.62
N ALA A 226 24.03 7.09 -2.64
CA ALA A 226 25.41 7.59 -2.49
C ALA A 226 25.51 9.07 -2.11
N ASP A 227 24.47 9.89 -2.34
CA ASP A 227 24.46 11.29 -1.89
C ASP A 227 24.59 11.34 -0.35
N PRO A 228 25.53 12.12 0.22
CA PRO A 228 25.76 12.20 1.65
C PRO A 228 24.51 12.58 2.47
N CYS A 229 23.51 13.20 1.85
CA CYS A 229 22.26 13.56 2.51
C CYS A 229 21.52 12.34 3.06
N PHE A 230 21.61 11.15 2.45
CA PHE A 230 21.00 9.93 2.93
C PHE A 230 21.70 9.37 4.18
N THR A 231 23.03 9.47 4.24
CA THR A 231 23.76 9.15 5.48
C THR A 231 23.37 10.11 6.60
N LYS A 232 23.27 11.41 6.29
CA LYS A 232 22.85 12.44 7.25
C LYS A 232 21.43 12.20 7.75
N ALA A 233 20.52 11.75 6.89
CA ALA A 233 19.17 11.32 7.29
C ALA A 233 19.22 10.18 8.31
N GLY A 234 20.09 9.19 8.11
CA GLY A 234 20.32 8.10 9.07
C GLY A 234 20.92 8.58 10.40
N GLU A 235 21.81 9.58 10.38
CA GLU A 235 22.34 10.20 11.61
C GLU A 235 21.24 10.92 12.39
N ASN A 236 20.36 11.67 11.72
CA ASN A 236 19.22 12.34 12.33
C ASN A 236 18.23 11.33 12.92
N LEU A 237 17.97 10.23 12.20
CA LEU A 237 17.16 9.13 12.72
C LEU A 237 17.80 8.53 13.97
N LYS A 238 19.13 8.29 13.96
CA LYS A 238 19.83 7.79 15.16
C LYS A 238 19.64 8.71 16.36
N ALA A 239 19.84 10.01 16.17
CA ALA A 239 19.67 10.99 17.24
C ALA A 239 18.23 10.99 17.79
N PHE A 240 17.22 10.79 16.92
CA PHE A 240 15.83 10.63 17.34
C PHE A 240 15.61 9.33 18.12
N LEU A 241 16.14 8.19 17.67
CA LEU A 241 16.05 6.91 18.36
C LEU A 241 16.71 6.93 19.74
N ASP A 242 17.81 7.67 19.89
CA ASP A 242 18.54 7.84 21.16
C ASP A 242 17.66 8.54 22.22
N THR A 243 16.61 9.27 21.83
CA THR A 243 15.60 9.81 22.78
C THR A 243 14.67 8.73 23.35
N LYS A 244 14.72 7.51 22.82
CA LYS A 244 13.85 6.37 23.17
C LYS A 244 12.37 6.75 23.10
N PRO A 245 11.85 7.15 21.91
CA PRO A 245 10.51 7.69 21.79
C PRO A 245 9.42 6.61 21.77
N PHE A 246 9.77 5.33 21.56
CA PHE A 246 8.83 4.24 21.31
C PHE A 246 8.51 3.42 22.55
N GLN A 247 7.41 2.67 22.47
CA GLN A 247 7.04 1.67 23.47
C GLN A 247 8.09 0.57 23.59
N ASP A 248 8.16 -0.07 24.75
CA ASP A 248 9.01 -1.25 24.94
C ASP A 248 8.56 -2.40 24.01
N GLY A 249 9.53 -3.12 23.46
CA GLY A 249 9.27 -4.27 22.58
C GLY A 249 8.74 -3.92 21.20
N PHE A 250 8.85 -2.69 20.75
CA PHE A 250 8.33 -2.19 19.47
C PHE A 250 8.79 -3.02 18.26
N VAL A 251 10.00 -3.57 18.27
CA VAL A 251 10.53 -4.43 17.19
C VAL A 251 9.65 -5.68 16.95
N GLY A 252 8.97 -6.17 17.98
CA GLY A 252 8.03 -7.29 17.90
C GLY A 252 6.56 -6.88 17.78
N THR A 253 6.25 -5.59 17.83
CA THR A 253 4.88 -5.07 17.77
C THR A 253 4.39 -5.02 16.32
N PRO A 254 3.22 -5.62 15.98
CA PRO A 254 2.64 -5.47 14.66
C PRO A 254 2.06 -4.07 14.46
N ALA A 255 1.92 -3.62 13.20
CA ALA A 255 1.38 -2.29 12.90
C ALA A 255 -0.14 -2.20 13.09
N GLN A 256 -0.90 -3.18 12.56
CA GLN A 256 -2.34 -3.03 12.36
C GLN A 256 -3.20 -4.16 12.91
N GLN A 257 -2.60 -5.19 13.54
CA GLN A 257 -3.32 -6.40 13.92
C GLN A 257 -3.49 -6.54 15.43
N GLY A 258 -4.73 -6.39 15.88
CA GLY A 258 -5.12 -6.56 17.29
C GLY A 258 -4.85 -5.33 18.16
N ALA A 259 -5.46 -5.30 19.34
CA ALA A 259 -5.37 -4.17 20.29
C ALA A 259 -3.95 -3.93 20.84
N GLY A 260 -3.01 -4.86 20.65
CA GLY A 260 -1.59 -4.73 20.99
C GLY A 260 -0.72 -4.21 19.84
N SER A 261 -1.28 -3.97 18.65
CA SER A 261 -0.58 -3.33 17.55
C SER A 261 -0.34 -1.85 17.83
N SER A 262 0.55 -1.18 17.05
CA SER A 262 0.77 0.24 17.21
C SER A 262 -0.52 1.06 16.99
N ALA A 263 -1.31 0.72 15.96
CA ALA A 263 -2.62 1.33 15.74
C ALA A 263 -3.59 1.07 16.91
N GLY A 264 -3.60 -0.17 17.45
CA GLY A 264 -4.44 -0.53 18.62
C GLY A 264 -4.01 0.20 19.90
N MET A 265 -2.71 0.43 20.10
CA MET A 265 -2.21 1.21 21.24
C MET A 265 -2.65 2.67 21.16
N LEU A 266 -2.60 3.28 19.97
CA LEU A 266 -3.10 4.64 19.76
C LEU A 266 -4.62 4.70 19.94
N ALA A 267 -5.36 3.78 19.33
CA ALA A 267 -6.82 3.69 19.43
C ALA A 267 -7.32 3.62 20.88
N THR A 268 -6.64 2.84 21.72
CA THR A 268 -7.02 2.60 23.12
C THR A 268 -6.36 3.56 24.11
N GLY A 269 -5.61 4.57 23.65
CA GLY A 269 -4.93 5.55 24.50
C GLY A 269 -3.75 5.00 25.29
N LYS A 270 -3.17 3.88 24.86
CA LYS A 270 -1.93 3.33 25.45
C LYS A 270 -0.67 4.00 24.92
N ALA A 271 -0.76 4.70 23.78
CA ALA A 271 0.27 5.54 23.23
C ALA A 271 -0.31 6.88 22.77
N ALA A 272 0.49 7.92 22.77
CA ALA A 272 0.05 9.28 22.47
C ALA A 272 0.14 9.63 20.99
N MET A 273 1.05 9.02 20.24
CA MET A 273 1.28 9.29 18.81
C MET A 273 1.59 8.00 18.03
N GLU A 274 1.40 8.07 16.71
CA GLU A 274 1.88 7.09 15.74
C GLU A 274 2.16 7.79 14.41
N LEU A 275 3.32 7.54 13.78
CA LEU A 275 3.60 7.99 12.43
C LEU A 275 3.01 6.98 11.44
N GLN A 276 1.90 7.35 10.78
CA GLN A 276 1.13 6.41 9.97
C GLN A 276 0.36 7.13 8.84
N GLY A 277 -0.08 6.38 7.86
CA GLY A 277 -0.88 6.91 6.75
C GLY A 277 -2.28 7.34 7.16
N ASP A 278 -2.93 8.06 6.26
CA ASP A 278 -4.30 8.58 6.44
C ASP A 278 -5.38 7.49 6.51
N TRP A 279 -5.05 6.24 6.21
CA TRP A 279 -5.91 5.06 6.47
C TRP A 279 -5.99 4.65 7.94
N ASN A 280 -5.10 5.17 8.80
CA ASN A 280 -4.97 4.68 10.18
C ASN A 280 -6.22 4.85 11.05
N PRO A 281 -7.05 5.92 10.91
CA PRO A 281 -8.31 6.03 11.64
C PRO A 281 -9.27 4.87 11.41
N ASP A 282 -9.36 4.36 10.17
CA ASP A 282 -10.19 3.21 9.83
C ASP A 282 -9.67 1.93 10.51
N VAL A 283 -8.34 1.72 10.49
CA VAL A 283 -7.70 0.61 11.22
C VAL A 283 -7.95 0.74 12.73
N MET A 284 -7.68 1.91 13.31
CA MET A 284 -7.87 2.18 14.74
C MET A 284 -9.31 1.92 15.17
N GLN A 285 -10.30 2.38 14.39
CA GLN A 285 -11.72 2.17 14.70
C GLN A 285 -12.10 0.69 14.71
N SER A 286 -11.46 -0.14 13.89
CA SER A 286 -11.67 -1.59 13.91
C SER A 286 -11.09 -2.30 15.15
N LEU A 287 -10.23 -1.62 15.91
CA LEU A 287 -9.48 -2.15 17.06
C LEU A 287 -9.98 -1.63 18.41
N THR A 288 -11.03 -0.80 18.42
CA THR A 288 -11.64 -0.25 19.63
C THR A 288 -13.17 -0.19 19.51
N GLU A 289 -13.85 -0.26 20.65
CA GLU A 289 -15.29 -0.02 20.73
C GLU A 289 -15.63 1.48 20.94
N ASP A 290 -14.61 2.34 21.07
CA ASP A 290 -14.79 3.78 21.27
C ASP A 290 -15.37 4.44 20.02
N LYS A 291 -16.68 4.79 20.09
CA LYS A 291 -17.40 5.44 18.98
C LYS A 291 -16.99 6.90 18.77
N ASP A 292 -16.34 7.51 19.76
CA ASP A 292 -15.92 8.91 19.76
C ASP A 292 -14.44 9.07 19.39
N LEU A 293 -13.78 8.02 18.89
CA LEU A 293 -12.36 8.02 18.56
C LEU A 293 -11.99 9.18 17.61
N ASP A 294 -12.77 9.41 16.55
CA ASP A 294 -12.53 10.48 15.57
C ASP A 294 -12.41 11.87 16.23
N SER A 295 -13.13 12.11 17.33
CA SER A 295 -13.06 13.39 18.07
C SER A 295 -11.80 13.52 18.92
N LYS A 296 -11.25 12.39 19.37
CA LYS A 296 -10.09 12.31 20.29
C LYS A 296 -8.75 12.32 19.57
N ILE A 297 -8.74 12.02 18.26
CA ILE A 297 -7.52 12.01 17.47
C ILE A 297 -7.36 13.29 16.66
N GLY A 298 -6.12 13.61 16.34
CA GLY A 298 -5.74 14.68 15.43
C GLY A 298 -4.58 14.21 14.56
N TRP A 299 -4.20 15.03 13.60
CA TRP A 299 -3.12 14.76 12.68
C TRP A 299 -2.21 15.99 12.53
N PHE A 300 -0.90 15.75 12.33
CA PHE A 300 0.03 16.77 11.91
C PHE A 300 1.11 16.17 11.00
N PRO A 301 1.67 16.96 10.05
CA PRO A 301 2.72 16.49 9.15
C PRO A 301 4.01 16.19 9.91
N PHE A 302 4.88 15.37 9.33
CA PHE A 302 6.21 15.14 9.90
C PHE A 302 6.96 16.48 10.02
N PRO A 303 7.52 16.80 11.20
CA PRO A 303 8.12 18.09 11.48
C PRO A 303 9.30 18.47 10.57
N ALA A 304 9.62 19.76 10.53
CA ALA A 304 10.84 20.26 9.92
C ALA A 304 12.07 19.76 10.69
N VAL A 305 13.14 19.40 9.94
CA VAL A 305 14.44 18.98 10.48
C VAL A 305 15.46 20.08 10.21
N PRO A 306 16.14 20.62 11.22
CA PRO A 306 17.11 21.69 11.02
C PRO A 306 18.27 21.30 10.10
N GLY A 307 18.74 22.23 9.27
CA GLY A 307 19.92 22.07 8.43
C GLY A 307 19.75 21.19 7.20
N GLY A 308 18.54 20.72 6.92
CA GLY A 308 18.23 19.96 5.70
C GLY A 308 17.97 20.87 4.48
N GLN A 309 18.08 20.29 3.29
CA GLN A 309 17.81 20.95 2.01
C GLN A 309 16.39 20.66 1.49
N GLY A 310 15.69 19.71 2.12
CA GLY A 310 14.35 19.30 1.74
C GLY A 310 13.28 20.29 2.23
N ASP A 311 12.22 20.41 1.45
CA ASP A 311 11.08 21.27 1.84
C ASP A 311 10.34 20.67 3.05
N PRO A 312 10.12 21.43 4.13
CA PRO A 312 9.41 20.95 5.31
C PRO A 312 7.93 20.60 5.04
N LYS A 313 7.37 21.06 3.91
CA LYS A 313 6.00 20.73 3.47
C LYS A 313 5.93 19.54 2.52
N ALA A 314 7.09 18.98 2.11
CA ALA A 314 7.09 17.77 1.30
C ALA A 314 6.47 16.59 2.07
N VAL A 315 5.71 15.75 1.36
CA VAL A 315 4.92 14.65 1.94
C VAL A 315 5.50 13.31 1.52
N LEU A 316 5.59 12.39 2.47
CA LEU A 316 5.76 10.96 2.19
C LEU A 316 4.37 10.37 1.92
N GLY A 317 4.23 9.65 0.83
CA GLY A 317 2.96 9.05 0.49
C GLY A 317 3.08 7.98 -0.57
N GLY A 318 1.95 7.57 -1.09
CA GLY A 318 1.84 6.57 -2.13
C GLY A 318 0.41 6.46 -2.59
N GLY A 319 0.08 5.35 -3.20
CA GLY A 319 -1.29 5.07 -3.58
C GLY A 319 -1.57 3.58 -3.50
N ASP A 320 -2.81 3.28 -3.18
CA ASP A 320 -3.38 1.95 -3.32
C ASP A 320 -4.11 1.86 -4.65
N GLY A 321 -3.80 0.86 -5.43
CA GLY A 321 -4.36 0.65 -6.76
C GLY A 321 -4.55 -0.83 -7.07
N PHE A 322 -4.97 -1.10 -8.29
CA PHE A 322 -5.10 -2.46 -8.81
C PHE A 322 -4.48 -2.57 -10.19
N SER A 323 -3.92 -3.75 -10.45
CA SER A 323 -3.50 -4.18 -11.78
C SER A 323 -4.35 -5.36 -12.25
N CYS A 324 -4.48 -5.48 -13.58
CA CYS A 324 -5.11 -6.61 -14.25
C CYS A 324 -4.05 -7.59 -14.72
N THR A 325 -4.39 -8.90 -14.68
CA THR A 325 -3.63 -9.89 -15.44
C THR A 325 -4.22 -10.11 -16.82
N THR A 326 -3.43 -10.72 -17.71
CA THR A 326 -3.80 -10.88 -19.14
C THR A 326 -4.99 -11.81 -19.37
N ARG A 327 -5.37 -12.67 -18.41
CA ARG A 327 -6.43 -13.68 -18.57
C ARG A 327 -7.81 -13.08 -18.87
N ALA A 328 -8.19 -12.01 -18.17
CA ALA A 328 -9.50 -11.37 -18.31
C ALA A 328 -9.35 -9.83 -18.39
N ALA A 329 -8.37 -9.38 -19.17
CA ALA A 329 -7.91 -7.99 -19.20
C ALA A 329 -9.02 -6.98 -19.46
N LYS A 330 -9.95 -7.27 -20.40
CA LYS A 330 -11.05 -6.35 -20.72
C LYS A 330 -12.02 -6.20 -19.55
N ALA A 331 -12.54 -7.30 -19.02
CA ALA A 331 -13.50 -7.28 -17.92
C ALA A 331 -12.88 -6.64 -16.65
N CYS A 332 -11.59 -6.92 -16.40
CA CYS A 332 -10.85 -6.26 -15.34
C CYS A 332 -10.74 -4.75 -15.58
N ALA A 333 -10.33 -4.29 -16.76
CA ALA A 333 -10.21 -2.86 -17.07
C ALA A 333 -11.55 -2.12 -16.96
N ASP A 334 -12.64 -2.74 -17.41
CA ASP A 334 -14.00 -2.19 -17.27
C ASP A 334 -14.37 -2.03 -15.78
N PHE A 335 -14.06 -3.04 -14.96
CA PHE A 335 -14.25 -2.96 -13.50
C PHE A 335 -13.37 -1.87 -12.85
N LEU A 336 -12.12 -1.73 -13.26
CA LEU A 336 -11.25 -0.64 -12.75
C LEU A 336 -11.82 0.73 -13.13
N GLY A 337 -12.38 0.90 -14.31
CA GLY A 337 -13.08 2.13 -14.71
C GLY A 337 -14.28 2.44 -13.81
N HIS A 338 -15.07 1.43 -13.45
CA HIS A 338 -16.16 1.58 -12.48
C HIS A 338 -15.63 1.99 -11.10
N LEU A 339 -14.58 1.33 -10.64
CA LEU A 339 -13.96 1.58 -9.31
C LEU A 339 -13.46 3.01 -9.15
N VAL A 340 -12.85 3.59 -10.19
CA VAL A 340 -12.33 4.96 -10.15
C VAL A 340 -13.36 6.02 -10.57
N GLY A 341 -14.57 5.60 -10.93
CA GLY A 341 -15.67 6.49 -11.27
C GLY A 341 -16.16 7.32 -10.08
N GLU A 342 -16.72 8.49 -10.35
CA GLU A 342 -17.10 9.50 -9.35
C GLU A 342 -17.93 8.92 -8.19
N GLU A 343 -18.98 8.14 -8.48
CA GLU A 343 -19.89 7.63 -7.44
C GLU A 343 -19.21 6.62 -6.50
N VAL A 344 -18.38 5.71 -7.05
CA VAL A 344 -17.63 4.78 -6.21
C VAL A 344 -16.57 5.53 -5.40
N GLN A 345 -15.92 6.50 -6.01
CA GLN A 345 -14.91 7.32 -5.33
C GLN A 345 -15.51 8.16 -4.19
N LYS A 346 -16.74 8.66 -4.32
CA LYS A 346 -17.47 9.31 -3.22
C LYS A 346 -17.76 8.33 -2.07
N LYS A 347 -18.19 7.09 -2.40
CA LYS A 347 -18.38 6.03 -1.38
C LYS A 347 -17.08 5.75 -0.64
N LEU A 348 -15.96 5.59 -1.35
CA LEU A 348 -14.66 5.33 -0.74
C LEU A 348 -14.18 6.51 0.12
N ALA A 349 -14.29 7.76 -0.35
CA ALA A 349 -13.92 8.95 0.41
C ALA A 349 -14.69 9.06 1.75
N ALA A 350 -15.97 8.68 1.74
CA ALA A 350 -16.83 8.70 2.93
C ALA A 350 -16.47 7.66 3.99
N THR A 351 -15.61 6.67 3.67
CA THR A 351 -15.10 5.70 4.66
C THR A 351 -14.02 6.29 5.55
N GLY A 352 -13.21 7.20 5.03
CA GLY A 352 -11.99 7.68 5.68
C GLY A 352 -10.80 6.72 5.55
N SER A 353 -10.84 5.81 4.57
CA SER A 353 -9.76 4.83 4.34
C SER A 353 -8.60 5.36 3.47
N GLY A 354 -8.69 6.61 2.99
CA GLY A 354 -7.67 7.25 2.15
C GLY A 354 -8.22 8.45 1.37
N LEU A 355 -7.36 9.12 0.62
CA LEU A 355 -7.71 10.25 -0.22
C LEU A 355 -8.21 9.76 -1.59
N PRO A 356 -9.36 10.28 -2.08
CA PRO A 356 -9.89 9.85 -3.37
C PRO A 356 -9.00 10.32 -4.52
N VAL A 357 -8.95 9.53 -5.60
CA VAL A 357 -8.23 9.87 -6.84
C VAL A 357 -9.10 10.68 -7.80
N HIS A 358 -10.42 10.60 -7.67
CA HIS A 358 -11.34 11.39 -8.48
C HIS A 358 -11.62 12.74 -7.80
N PRO A 359 -11.33 13.90 -8.45
CA PRO A 359 -11.43 15.23 -7.83
C PRO A 359 -12.81 15.55 -7.25
N ALA A 360 -13.89 15.11 -7.91
CA ALA A 360 -15.26 15.35 -7.45
C ALA A 360 -15.61 14.66 -6.12
N ALA A 361 -14.81 13.66 -5.69
CA ALA A 361 -15.05 12.92 -4.45
C ALA A 361 -14.39 13.56 -3.22
N VAL A 362 -13.55 14.58 -3.37
CA VAL A 362 -12.84 15.24 -2.24
C VAL A 362 -13.82 15.81 -1.22
N ALA A 363 -14.94 16.38 -1.69
CA ALA A 363 -15.98 16.93 -0.81
C ALA A 363 -16.67 15.86 0.07
N SER A 364 -16.56 14.58 -0.29
CA SER A 364 -17.15 13.44 0.41
C SER A 364 -16.22 12.85 1.49
N LEU A 365 -15.04 13.43 1.72
CA LEU A 365 -14.13 12.96 2.76
C LEU A 365 -14.80 12.97 4.13
N LYS A 366 -14.65 11.85 4.87
CA LYS A 366 -15.38 11.52 6.09
C LYS A 366 -15.25 12.56 7.21
N THR A 367 -14.03 13.03 7.47
CA THR A 367 -13.74 13.91 8.62
C THR A 367 -13.04 15.19 8.21
N GLU A 368 -13.13 16.22 9.04
CA GLU A 368 -12.35 17.46 8.84
C GLU A 368 -10.83 17.20 8.82
N THR A 369 -10.35 16.21 9.59
CA THR A 369 -8.94 15.81 9.56
C THR A 369 -8.53 15.29 8.18
N HIS A 370 -9.35 14.44 7.53
CA HIS A 370 -9.07 13.98 6.17
C HIS A 370 -9.10 15.12 5.14
N LYS A 371 -10.01 16.09 5.29
CA LYS A 371 -10.03 17.29 4.44
C LYS A 371 -8.77 18.14 4.61
N GLN A 372 -8.31 18.31 5.87
CA GLN A 372 -7.03 18.99 6.18
C GLN A 372 -5.84 18.27 5.54
N ILE A 373 -5.79 16.92 5.60
CA ILE A 373 -4.75 16.12 4.95
C ILE A 373 -4.80 16.33 3.43
N ALA A 374 -5.97 16.25 2.81
CA ALA A 374 -6.13 16.46 1.37
C ALA A 374 -5.68 17.87 0.95
N GLU A 375 -6.04 18.89 1.73
CA GLU A 375 -5.59 20.28 1.50
C GLU A 375 -4.07 20.41 1.67
N TYR A 376 -3.48 19.78 2.71
CA TYR A 376 -2.03 19.79 2.92
C TYR A 376 -1.29 19.14 1.74
N VAL A 377 -1.76 17.96 1.29
CA VAL A 377 -1.18 17.25 0.14
C VAL A 377 -1.30 18.08 -1.14
N SER A 378 -2.45 18.72 -1.38
CA SER A 378 -2.65 19.56 -2.59
C SER A 378 -1.73 20.78 -2.66
N LYS A 379 -1.26 21.27 -1.51
CA LYS A 379 -0.33 22.40 -1.37
C LYS A 379 1.13 21.95 -1.22
N SER A 380 1.39 20.66 -1.15
CA SER A 380 2.75 20.12 -1.01
C SER A 380 3.55 20.36 -2.30
N PRO A 381 4.77 20.88 -2.21
CA PRO A 381 5.63 21.07 -3.37
C PRO A 381 6.15 19.74 -3.96
N HIS A 382 6.16 18.67 -3.15
CA HIS A 382 6.66 17.35 -3.54
C HIS A 382 5.99 16.25 -2.73
N LEU A 383 5.47 15.24 -3.42
CA LEU A 383 5.06 13.98 -2.83
C LEU A 383 6.10 12.91 -3.20
N GLN A 384 6.81 12.43 -2.18
CA GLN A 384 7.76 11.34 -2.32
C GLN A 384 7.03 10.01 -2.10
N PHE A 385 7.04 9.14 -3.09
CA PHE A 385 6.56 7.76 -2.91
C PHE A 385 7.47 7.04 -1.92
N TYR A 386 6.88 6.14 -1.12
CA TYR A 386 7.63 5.23 -0.24
C TYR A 386 8.81 4.64 -0.99
N PHE A 387 10.03 4.74 -0.46
CA PHE A 387 11.20 4.30 -1.20
C PHE A 387 11.17 2.81 -1.54
N ASP A 388 10.59 1.98 -0.67
CA ASP A 388 10.44 0.55 -0.92
C ASP A 388 9.49 0.23 -2.08
N ILE A 389 8.53 1.10 -2.35
CA ILE A 389 7.62 0.98 -3.50
C ILE A 389 8.16 1.69 -4.74
N ALA A 390 8.82 2.84 -4.56
CA ALA A 390 9.40 3.60 -5.67
C ALA A 390 10.55 2.85 -6.37
N MET A 391 11.24 1.97 -5.64
CA MET A 391 12.34 1.13 -6.15
C MET A 391 11.88 -0.30 -6.48
N PRO A 392 12.67 -1.08 -7.25
CA PRO A 392 12.40 -2.50 -7.46
C PRO A 392 12.22 -3.26 -6.14
N THR A 393 11.33 -4.26 -6.13
CA THR A 393 10.88 -4.96 -4.92
C THR A 393 12.04 -5.46 -4.04
N ASN A 394 13.08 -6.07 -4.63
CA ASN A 394 14.23 -6.56 -3.87
C ASN A 394 15.06 -5.43 -3.24
N VAL A 395 15.16 -4.27 -3.91
CA VAL A 395 15.88 -3.10 -3.38
C VAL A 395 15.08 -2.48 -2.23
N GLY A 396 13.77 -2.34 -2.42
CA GLY A 396 12.86 -1.84 -1.38
C GLY A 396 12.84 -2.73 -0.13
N GLN A 397 12.80 -4.05 -0.30
CA GLN A 397 12.89 -5.00 0.82
C GLN A 397 14.21 -4.89 1.55
N ALA A 398 15.34 -4.81 0.82
CA ALA A 398 16.66 -4.67 1.44
C ALA A 398 16.79 -3.36 2.24
N LEU A 399 16.18 -2.28 1.75
CA LEU A 399 16.11 -1.00 2.46
C LEU A 399 15.31 -1.14 3.77
N ASN A 400 14.10 -1.71 3.70
CA ASN A 400 13.25 -1.90 4.87
C ASN A 400 13.93 -2.81 5.91
N ASP A 401 14.62 -3.86 5.48
CA ASP A 401 15.37 -4.77 6.36
C ASP A 401 16.52 -4.04 7.07
N ALA A 402 17.27 -3.21 6.33
CA ALA A 402 18.38 -2.46 6.90
C ALA A 402 17.90 -1.41 7.92
N ILE A 403 16.76 -0.74 7.63
CA ILE A 403 16.15 0.22 8.56
C ILE A 403 15.63 -0.51 9.81
N ALA A 404 14.93 -1.63 9.67
CA ALA A 404 14.42 -2.39 10.82
C ALA A 404 15.57 -2.91 11.72
N ASN A 405 16.68 -3.38 11.13
CA ASN A 405 17.88 -3.73 11.87
C ASN A 405 18.46 -2.53 12.63
N PHE A 406 18.46 -1.35 11.98
CA PHE A 406 18.92 -0.11 12.61
C PHE A 406 18.05 0.30 13.80
N PHE A 407 16.72 0.15 13.69
CA PHE A 407 15.77 0.34 14.81
C PHE A 407 16.02 -0.66 15.95
N ALA A 408 16.44 -1.88 15.63
CA ALA A 408 16.84 -2.88 16.62
C ALA A 408 18.23 -2.64 17.22
N GLY A 409 18.90 -1.51 16.91
CA GLY A 409 20.23 -1.17 17.39
C GLY A 409 21.38 -1.88 16.66
N GLN A 410 21.11 -2.41 15.45
CA GLN A 410 22.11 -3.12 14.64
C GLN A 410 22.54 -2.25 13.45
N GLY A 411 23.86 -2.19 13.21
CA GLY A 411 24.42 -1.40 12.11
C GLY A 411 24.53 0.09 12.44
N ASP A 412 24.78 0.87 11.40
CA ASP A 412 24.94 2.31 11.43
C ASP A 412 24.27 2.97 10.21
N PRO A 413 24.22 4.32 10.09
CA PRO A 413 23.62 5.00 8.96
C PRO A 413 24.16 4.56 7.59
N SER A 414 25.45 4.22 7.50
CA SER A 414 26.09 3.76 6.25
C SER A 414 25.58 2.38 5.81
N THR A 415 25.14 1.55 6.76
CA THR A 415 24.56 0.23 6.51
C THR A 415 23.23 0.37 5.75
N ILE A 416 22.39 1.36 6.11
CA ILE A 416 21.13 1.65 5.41
C ILE A 416 21.44 2.04 3.96
N VAL A 417 22.34 2.99 3.76
CA VAL A 417 22.76 3.47 2.42
C VAL A 417 23.34 2.34 1.58
N GLY A 418 24.27 1.56 2.15
CA GLY A 418 24.93 0.45 1.46
C GLY A 418 23.98 -0.69 1.06
N SER A 419 22.88 -0.89 1.78
CA SER A 419 21.91 -1.93 1.47
C SER A 419 21.26 -1.74 0.09
N VAL A 420 20.95 -0.49 -0.27
CA VAL A 420 20.31 -0.12 -1.54
C VAL A 420 21.26 -0.44 -2.70
N SER A 421 22.49 0.07 -2.65
CA SER A 421 23.49 -0.16 -3.72
C SER A 421 23.84 -1.65 -3.88
N LYS A 422 23.96 -2.39 -2.75
CA LYS A 422 24.21 -3.84 -2.76
C LYS A 422 23.07 -4.62 -3.41
N ALA A 423 21.81 -4.31 -3.05
CA ALA A 423 20.65 -4.99 -3.64
C ALA A 423 20.48 -4.65 -5.12
N ALA A 424 20.76 -3.40 -5.52
CA ALA A 424 20.72 -2.98 -6.92
C ALA A 424 21.79 -3.68 -7.78
N ALA A 425 22.99 -3.91 -7.24
CA ALA A 425 24.06 -4.61 -7.94
C ALA A 425 23.76 -6.11 -8.19
N GLY A 426 22.99 -6.75 -7.33
CA GLY A 426 22.57 -8.15 -7.49
C GLY A 426 21.55 -8.40 -8.60
N ASN A 427 21.07 -7.34 -9.26
CA ASN A 427 20.11 -7.39 -10.38
C ASN A 427 20.75 -7.27 -11.77
N LYS A 428 22.10 -7.33 -11.87
CA LYS A 428 22.83 -7.24 -13.15
C LYS A 428 23.18 -8.59 -13.72
#